data_f4ca153e3d3e557112076f38c5cb24f2
#
_entry.id   f4ca153e3d3e557112076f38c5cb24f2
#
_cell.length_a   1.000
_cell.length_b   1.000
_cell.length_c   1.000
_cell.angle_alpha   90.00
_cell.angle_beta   90.00
_cell.angle_gamma   90.00
#
_symmetry.space_group_name_H-M   'P 1'
#
loop_
_entity.id
_entity.type
_entity.pdbx_description
1 polymer ?
#
loop_
_entity_poly.entity_id
_entity_poly.type
_entity_poly.pdbx_seq_one_letter_code
_entity_poly.pdbx_strand_id
1 'polypeptide(L)'
;HSFPTRRSSDLAVMLDAELKYWRKDYEGAVKSLNLIAKRAYGVDNFYTEATKEAVLDALCTETLLEFPCEGVVWWTLIRLDKIWDYNPSLAERRALNPNILLWPISASARNKNTKLTQTEGWN
;
A
#
# COMPACT_ATOMS: atom_id res chain seq x y z
N HIS A 1 11.50 -11.24 21.95
CA HIS A 1 10.31 -12.05 22.24
C HIS A 1 9.02 -11.42 21.75
N SER A 2 8.95 -10.11 21.69
CA SER A 2 7.73 -9.40 21.26
C SER A 2 7.75 -8.98 19.79
N PHE A 3 8.84 -9.16 19.08
CA PHE A 3 9.01 -8.69 17.70
C PHE A 3 8.01 -9.28 16.68
N PRO A 4 7.85 -10.60 16.56
CA PRO A 4 6.92 -11.16 15.59
C PRO A 4 5.46 -10.83 15.92
N THR A 5 5.13 -10.85 17.22
CA THR A 5 3.77 -10.59 17.71
C THR A 5 3.38 -9.13 17.56
N ARG A 6 4.29 -8.20 17.78
CA ARG A 6 4.04 -6.76 17.58
C ARG A 6 3.80 -6.45 16.10
N ARG A 7 4.68 -6.90 15.23
CA ARG A 7 4.54 -6.67 13.77
C ARG A 7 3.24 -7.25 13.22
N SER A 8 2.86 -8.45 13.65
CA SER A 8 1.60 -9.07 13.22
C SER A 8 0.40 -8.27 13.69
N SER A 9 0.40 -7.76 14.93
CA SER A 9 -0.69 -6.93 15.44
C SER A 9 -0.73 -5.56 14.76
N ASP A 10 0.42 -4.95 14.49
CA ASP A 10 0.49 -3.67 13.79
C ASP A 10 -0.02 -3.78 12.36
N LEU A 11 0.34 -4.85 11.65
CA LEU A 11 -0.19 -5.12 10.33
C LEU A 11 -1.71 -5.32 10.36
N ALA A 12 -2.24 -6.04 11.35
CA ALA A 12 -3.68 -6.23 11.49
C ALA A 12 -4.41 -4.89 11.74
N VAL A 13 -3.85 -4.02 12.57
CA VAL A 13 -4.40 -2.67 12.82
C VAL A 13 -4.32 -1.79 11.57
N MET A 14 -3.22 -1.86 10.81
CA MET A 14 -3.10 -1.13 9.55
C MET A 14 -4.11 -1.60 8.52
N LEU A 15 -4.32 -2.91 8.39
CA LEU A 15 -5.32 -3.48 7.48
C LEU A 15 -6.75 -3.10 7.91
N ASP A 16 -7.02 -3.04 9.21
CA ASP A 16 -8.30 -2.56 9.74
C ASP A 16 -8.52 -1.09 9.38
N ALA A 17 -7.50 -0.24 9.53
CA ALA A 17 -7.57 1.17 9.12
C ALA A 17 -7.80 1.31 7.61
N GLU A 18 -7.10 0.54 6.79
CA GLU A 18 -7.28 0.53 5.34
C GLU A 18 -8.69 0.06 4.96
N LEU A 19 -9.21 -0.98 5.61
CA LEU A 19 -10.57 -1.47 5.38
C LEU A 19 -11.62 -0.38 5.69
N LYS A 20 -11.46 0.33 6.79
CA LYS A 20 -12.34 1.43 7.17
C LYS A 20 -12.25 2.58 6.17
N TYR A 21 -11.06 2.89 5.68
CA TYR A 21 -10.86 3.85 4.59
C TYR A 21 -11.69 3.48 3.34
N TRP A 22 -11.60 2.23 2.90
CA TRP A 22 -12.37 1.77 1.73
C TRP A 22 -13.87 1.77 1.96
N ARG A 23 -14.31 1.60 3.21
CA ARG A 23 -15.71 1.74 3.61
C ARG A 23 -16.16 3.19 3.80
N LYS A 24 -15.25 4.15 3.61
CA LYS A 24 -15.48 5.59 3.87
C LYS A 24 -15.77 5.91 5.35
N ASP A 25 -15.39 5.01 6.25
CA ASP A 25 -15.40 5.25 7.69
C ASP A 25 -14.07 5.89 8.10
N TYR A 26 -13.91 7.16 7.79
CA TYR A 26 -12.66 7.88 8.03
C TYR A 26 -12.40 8.12 9.51
N GLU A 27 -13.45 8.34 10.30
CA GLU A 27 -13.31 8.45 11.75
C GLU A 27 -12.83 7.15 12.38
N GLY A 28 -13.38 6.02 11.98
CA GLY A 28 -12.93 4.72 12.40
C GLY A 28 -11.49 4.43 11.96
N ALA A 29 -11.12 4.81 10.75
CA ALA A 29 -9.75 4.68 10.25
C ALA A 29 -8.76 5.50 11.09
N VAL A 30 -9.08 6.74 11.43
CA VAL A 30 -8.27 7.59 12.32
C VAL A 30 -8.09 6.95 13.69
N LYS A 31 -9.14 6.37 14.27
CA LYS A 31 -9.02 5.65 15.56
C LYS A 31 -8.04 4.48 15.48
N SER A 32 -8.10 3.70 14.42
CA SER A 32 -7.17 2.58 14.21
C SER A 32 -5.73 3.06 14.00
N LEU A 33 -5.52 4.10 13.19
CA LEU A 33 -4.20 4.71 12.99
C LEU A 33 -3.62 5.28 14.28
N ASN A 34 -4.45 5.88 15.13
CA ASN A 34 -4.02 6.40 16.41
C ASN A 34 -3.57 5.33 17.41
N LEU A 35 -4.00 4.08 17.27
CA LEU A 35 -3.46 2.97 18.07
C LEU A 35 -1.96 2.76 17.75
N ILE A 36 -1.59 2.83 16.49
CA ILE A 36 -0.19 2.72 16.05
C ILE A 36 0.60 3.95 16.47
N ALA A 37 0.07 5.14 16.18
CA ALA A 37 0.72 6.40 16.50
C ALA A 37 0.96 6.55 18.01
N LYS A 38 0.02 6.15 18.86
CA LYS A 38 0.18 6.14 20.31
C LYS A 38 1.36 5.27 20.75
N ARG A 39 1.47 4.07 20.16
CA ARG A 39 2.58 3.18 20.45
C ARG A 39 3.93 3.76 19.97
N ALA A 40 3.95 4.33 18.77
CA ALA A 40 5.17 4.81 18.13
C ALA A 40 5.65 6.16 18.71
N TYR A 41 4.72 7.08 18.96
CA TYR A 41 5.02 8.46 19.33
C TYR A 41 4.66 8.81 20.78
N GLY A 42 3.94 7.94 21.47
CA GLY A 42 3.46 8.18 22.85
C GLY A 42 2.39 9.26 22.95
N VAL A 43 1.75 9.62 21.84
CA VAL A 43 0.75 10.69 21.77
C VAL A 43 -0.61 10.12 21.45
N ASP A 44 -1.61 10.46 22.27
CA ASP A 44 -3.00 10.18 21.96
C ASP A 44 -3.53 11.17 20.91
N ASN A 45 -4.38 10.68 20.01
CA ASN A 45 -4.99 11.50 18.96
C ASN A 45 -3.97 12.27 18.10
N PHE A 46 -2.91 11.58 17.69
CA PHE A 46 -1.91 12.14 16.79
C PHE A 46 -2.52 12.55 15.43
N TYR A 47 -3.38 11.69 14.87
CA TYR A 47 -4.18 12.01 13.71
C TYR A 47 -5.54 12.55 14.16
N THR A 48 -5.93 13.70 13.66
CA THR A 48 -7.16 14.40 14.04
C THR A 48 -8.13 14.60 12.90
N GLU A 49 -7.63 14.62 11.66
CA GLU A 49 -8.46 14.85 10.48
C GLU A 49 -9.01 13.54 9.92
N ALA A 50 -10.33 13.43 9.89
CA ALA A 50 -11.06 12.28 9.38
C ALA A 50 -11.59 12.54 7.95
N THR A 51 -10.72 13.02 7.06
CA THR A 51 -11.03 13.19 5.64
C THR A 51 -10.40 12.08 4.81
N LYS A 52 -10.89 11.88 3.60
CA LYS A 52 -10.34 10.89 2.67
C LYS A 52 -8.85 11.11 2.45
N GLU A 53 -8.47 12.34 2.18
CA GLU A 53 -7.09 12.73 1.85
C GLU A 53 -6.17 12.56 3.06
N ALA A 54 -6.58 13.04 4.23
CA ALA A 54 -5.79 12.95 5.46
C ALA A 54 -5.59 11.49 5.89
N VAL A 55 -6.62 10.66 5.82
CA VAL A 55 -6.53 9.23 6.14
C VAL A 55 -5.63 8.49 5.15
N LEU A 56 -5.74 8.81 3.86
CA LEU A 56 -4.90 8.21 2.82
C LEU A 56 -3.41 8.54 3.05
N ASP A 57 -3.09 9.79 3.34
CA ASP A 57 -1.73 10.22 3.64
C ASP A 57 -1.18 9.56 4.91
N ALA A 58 -2.02 9.45 5.95
CA ALA A 58 -1.66 8.77 7.19
C ALA A 58 -1.41 7.27 6.99
N LEU A 59 -2.23 6.59 6.20
CA LEU A 59 -2.03 5.18 5.83
C LEU A 59 -0.70 4.97 5.11
N CYS A 60 -0.36 5.82 4.15
CA CYS A 60 0.91 5.75 3.43
C CYS A 60 2.09 5.99 4.39
N THR A 61 2.02 7.04 5.21
CA THR A 61 3.08 7.42 6.14
C THR A 61 3.35 6.31 7.16
N GLU A 62 2.31 5.81 7.82
CA GLU A 62 2.47 4.75 8.83
C GLU A 62 2.95 3.44 8.19
N THR A 63 2.49 3.11 7.00
CA THR A 63 2.98 1.92 6.27
C THR A 63 4.48 2.00 6.01
N LEU A 64 4.98 3.16 5.57
CA LEU A 64 6.40 3.37 5.32
C LEU A 64 7.25 3.32 6.61
N LEU A 65 6.71 3.83 7.71
CA LEU A 65 7.42 3.87 9.00
C LEU A 65 7.41 2.52 9.72
N GLU A 66 6.29 1.80 9.68
CA GLU A 66 6.14 0.52 10.39
C GLU A 66 6.75 -0.67 9.65
N PHE A 67 6.75 -0.66 8.33
CA PHE A 67 7.17 -1.79 7.50
C PHE A 67 8.30 -1.44 6.50
N PRO A 68 9.34 -0.71 6.91
CA PRO A 68 10.41 -0.34 5.98
C PRO A 68 11.08 -1.60 5.42
N CYS A 69 11.36 -1.59 4.12
CA CYS A 69 12.00 -2.70 3.40
C CYS A 69 11.22 -4.02 3.42
N GLU A 70 9.93 -3.99 3.71
CA GLU A 70 9.05 -5.16 3.65
C GLU A 70 8.15 -5.08 2.42
N GLY A 71 7.78 -6.23 1.87
CA GLY A 71 6.87 -6.32 0.71
C GLY A 71 5.49 -5.69 0.94
N VAL A 72 5.09 -5.55 2.20
CA VAL A 72 3.84 -4.89 2.60
C VAL A 72 3.74 -3.46 2.05
N VAL A 73 4.83 -2.70 2.06
CA VAL A 73 4.86 -1.31 1.56
C VAL A 73 4.47 -1.26 0.08
N TRP A 74 5.11 -2.10 -0.73
CA TRP A 74 4.85 -2.17 -2.17
C TRP A 74 3.38 -2.43 -2.49
N TRP A 75 2.83 -3.48 -1.91
CA TRP A 75 1.44 -3.87 -2.16
C TRP A 75 0.42 -2.87 -1.61
N THR A 76 0.69 -2.27 -0.47
CA THR A 76 -0.18 -1.25 0.12
C THR A 76 -0.22 0.00 -0.76
N LEU A 77 0.92 0.51 -1.20
CA LEU A 77 0.98 1.68 -2.08
C LEU A 77 0.30 1.42 -3.43
N ILE A 78 0.38 0.20 -3.96
CA ILE A 78 -0.33 -0.18 -5.18
C ILE A 78 -1.85 -0.18 -4.94
N ARG A 79 -2.33 -0.82 -3.87
CA ARG A 79 -3.77 -0.85 -3.55
C ARG A 79 -4.36 0.55 -3.35
N LEU A 80 -3.60 1.44 -2.74
CA LEU A 80 -4.00 2.82 -2.48
C LEU A 80 -3.79 3.75 -3.69
N ASP A 81 -3.27 3.24 -4.81
CA ASP A 81 -2.89 4.02 -6.01
C ASP A 81 -1.89 5.14 -5.70
N LYS A 82 -1.01 4.91 -4.70
CA LYS A 82 -0.03 5.87 -4.22
C LYS A 82 1.42 5.53 -4.59
N ILE A 83 1.66 4.39 -5.22
CA ILE A 83 3.01 3.97 -5.63
C ILE A 83 3.69 5.01 -6.54
N TRP A 84 2.92 5.73 -7.32
CA TRP A 84 3.39 6.77 -8.25
C TRP A 84 3.98 7.97 -7.54
N ASP A 85 3.41 8.34 -6.40
CA ASP A 85 3.87 9.49 -5.59
C ASP A 85 5.20 9.17 -4.88
N TYR A 86 5.41 7.91 -4.53
CA TYR A 86 6.60 7.45 -3.82
C TYR A 86 7.68 6.84 -4.72
N ASN A 87 7.39 6.64 -6.01
CA ASN A 87 8.35 6.10 -6.98
C ASN A 87 8.27 6.89 -8.30
N PRO A 88 9.01 8.00 -8.41
CA PRO A 88 9.00 8.84 -9.62
C PRO A 88 9.40 8.09 -10.90
N SER A 89 10.33 7.15 -10.81
CA SER A 89 10.75 6.34 -11.96
C SER A 89 9.61 5.48 -12.51
N LEU A 90 8.77 4.92 -11.65
CA LEU A 90 7.57 4.21 -12.08
C LEU A 90 6.52 5.15 -12.67
N ALA A 91 6.36 6.34 -12.10
CA ALA A 91 5.44 7.35 -12.61
C ALA A 91 5.80 7.75 -14.05
N GLU A 92 7.08 7.97 -14.33
CA GLU A 92 7.58 8.25 -15.69
C GLU A 92 7.31 7.08 -16.66
N ARG A 93 7.58 5.85 -16.21
CA ARG A 93 7.35 4.65 -17.04
C ARG A 93 5.87 4.37 -17.29
N ARG A 94 4.99 4.78 -16.39
CA ARG A 94 3.53 4.66 -16.58
C ARG A 94 3.05 5.39 -17.84
N ALA A 95 3.66 6.53 -18.18
CA ALA A 95 3.35 7.28 -19.39
C ALA A 95 3.66 6.49 -20.67
N LEU A 96 4.68 5.62 -20.62
CA LEU A 96 5.08 4.77 -21.73
C LEU A 96 4.33 3.42 -21.76
N ASN A 97 4.03 2.89 -20.59
CA ASN A 97 3.29 1.64 -20.43
C ASN A 97 2.30 1.74 -19.27
N PRO A 98 1.00 1.95 -19.54
CA PRO A 98 -0.02 2.05 -18.51
C PRO A 98 -0.11 0.80 -17.61
N ASN A 99 0.32 -0.34 -18.12
CA ASN A 99 0.31 -1.63 -17.44
C ASN A 99 1.66 -1.99 -16.81
N ILE A 100 2.49 -0.99 -16.48
CA ILE A 100 3.86 -1.22 -15.94
C ILE A 100 3.88 -2.06 -14.66
N LEU A 101 2.82 -2.04 -13.87
CA LEU A 101 2.69 -2.85 -12.65
C LEU A 101 2.27 -4.30 -12.91
N LEU A 102 1.80 -4.61 -14.11
CA LEU A 102 1.49 -5.97 -14.52
C LEU A 102 2.74 -6.61 -15.13
N TRP A 103 3.02 -7.83 -14.73
CA TRP A 103 4.19 -8.51 -15.24
C TRP A 103 3.98 -9.05 -16.65
N PRO A 104 5.01 -8.97 -17.51
CA PRO A 104 4.93 -9.57 -18.83
C PRO A 104 4.88 -11.11 -18.74
N ILE A 105 4.18 -11.72 -19.68
CA ILE A 105 4.23 -13.18 -19.83
C ILE A 105 5.55 -13.52 -20.55
N SER A 106 6.30 -14.44 -20.00
CA SER A 106 7.59 -14.82 -20.56
C SER A 106 7.46 -15.38 -21.98
N ALA A 107 8.47 -15.15 -22.83
CA ALA A 107 8.52 -15.71 -24.17
C ALA A 107 8.44 -17.24 -24.14
N SER A 108 9.11 -17.88 -23.19
CA SER A 108 9.05 -19.34 -23.01
C SER A 108 7.64 -19.85 -22.76
N ALA A 109 6.87 -19.17 -21.91
CA ALA A 109 5.48 -19.57 -21.65
C ALA A 109 4.58 -19.40 -22.90
N ARG A 110 4.74 -18.29 -23.62
CA ARG A 110 4.01 -18.04 -24.87
C ARG A 110 4.34 -19.03 -25.97
N ASN A 111 5.62 -19.44 -26.08
CA ASN A 111 6.05 -20.45 -27.04
C ASN A 111 5.48 -21.84 -26.76
N LYS A 112 5.27 -22.16 -25.48
CA LYS A 112 4.66 -23.43 -25.07
C LYS A 112 3.14 -23.43 -25.18
N ASN A 113 2.53 -22.27 -25.13
CA ASN A 113 1.08 -22.11 -25.27
C ASN A 113 0.77 -20.92 -26.18
N THR A 114 0.52 -21.22 -27.44
CA THR A 114 0.25 -20.22 -28.49
C THR A 114 -1.08 -19.46 -28.32
N LYS A 115 -1.93 -19.88 -27.36
CA LYS A 115 -3.16 -19.18 -27.02
C LYS A 115 -2.93 -18.04 -26.03
N LEU A 116 -1.73 -17.96 -25.42
CA LEU A 116 -1.37 -16.87 -24.52
C LEU A 116 -1.02 -15.62 -25.32
N THR A 117 -1.70 -14.53 -24.99
CA THR A 117 -1.39 -13.20 -25.52
C THR A 117 -0.58 -12.41 -24.48
N GLN A 118 0.33 -11.57 -24.96
CA GLN A 118 1.12 -10.71 -24.06
C GLN A 118 0.23 -9.69 -23.39
N THR A 119 0.60 -9.33 -22.16
CA THR A 119 0.03 -8.17 -21.47
C THR A 119 0.29 -6.91 -22.32
N GLU A 120 -0.75 -6.13 -22.55
CA GLU A 120 -0.66 -4.88 -23.31
C GLU A 120 0.44 -3.97 -22.73
N GLY A 121 1.23 -3.36 -23.59
CA GLY A 121 2.36 -2.52 -23.18
C GLY A 121 3.70 -3.25 -23.04
N TRP A 122 3.72 -4.57 -23.08
CA TRP A 122 4.91 -5.42 -22.97
C TRP A 122 5.20 -6.18 -24.27
N ASN A 123 5.36 -5.47 -25.34
CA ASN A 123 5.69 -6.08 -26.66
C ASN A 123 7.18 -6.36 -26.81
#